data_e4a4f7e3a7eff71fdc06a748059c4474
#
_entry.id   e4a4f7e3a7eff71fdc06a748059c4474
#
_cell.length_a   1.000
_cell.length_b   1.000
_cell.length_c   1.000
_cell.angle_alpha   90.00
_cell.angle_beta   90.00
_cell.angle_gamma   90.00
#
_symmetry.space_group_name_H-M   'P 1'
#
loop_
_entity.id
_entity.type
_entity.pdbx_description
1 polymer ?
#
loop_
_entity_poly.entity_id
_entity_poly.type
_entity_poly.pdbx_seq_one_letter_code
_entity_poly.pdbx_strand_id
1 'polypeptide(L)'
;MPLSAFGKPYTPPEGRVDPSIDMKTPVRDQVNALDAATFFDRLAMLMKENPPSRRDSGIVQRMRSIGIVPGQPFDRTKLGRHAKAILDDLPKRARERILSVSKDMDAVNGWHYQTNLGRYGRNYDLRAYTAYVGLGANLPQDAIYPIASDDGLGLQLDGLRNYVLHFDKGQQPPVKGFWSVTMYDPEYYFVPNPLNRYQISPTQSPVTMNKDGSLDIYIQHDNPGADKVKNWLPAPSGSFLVMMRLYWPDSSVIDGTWKPPGIRQGATTTASGR
;
A
#
# COMPACT_ATOMS: atom_id res chain seq x y z
N MET A 1 -4.07 2.86 23.41
CA MET A 1 -4.17 2.45 24.82
C MET A 1 -5.66 2.43 25.18
N PRO A 2 -6.23 1.35 25.76
CA PRO A 2 -7.64 1.33 26.14
C PRO A 2 -7.91 2.34 27.27
N LEU A 3 -9.13 2.88 27.32
CA LEU A 3 -9.53 3.86 28.34
C LEU A 3 -9.36 3.34 29.77
N SER A 4 -9.46 2.03 29.96
CA SER A 4 -9.17 1.37 31.25
C SER A 4 -7.74 1.61 31.76
N ALA A 5 -6.77 1.84 30.86
CA ALA A 5 -5.40 2.19 31.24
C ALA A 5 -5.26 3.58 31.88
N PHE A 6 -6.30 4.42 31.80
CA PHE A 6 -6.35 5.73 32.44
C PHE A 6 -7.12 5.72 33.78
N GLY A 7 -7.32 4.51 34.38
CA GLY A 7 -7.95 4.34 35.69
C GLY A 7 -9.46 4.59 35.71
N LYS A 8 -10.13 4.69 34.56
CA LYS A 8 -11.59 4.81 34.46
C LYS A 8 -12.19 3.50 33.99
N PRO A 9 -13.24 2.98 34.65
CA PRO A 9 -13.98 1.84 34.14
C PRO A 9 -14.60 2.22 32.79
N TYR A 10 -14.29 1.44 31.77
CA TYR A 10 -14.85 1.60 30.42
C TYR A 10 -15.38 0.26 29.92
N THR A 11 -16.66 0.22 29.66
CA THR A 11 -17.29 -0.91 28.97
C THR A 11 -17.48 -0.48 27.51
N PRO A 12 -16.84 -1.16 26.55
CA PRO A 12 -17.07 -0.88 25.13
C PRO A 12 -18.57 -1.07 24.81
N PRO A 13 -19.14 -0.25 23.91
CA PRO A 13 -20.49 -0.51 23.43
C PRO A 13 -20.54 -1.88 22.75
N GLU A 14 -21.64 -2.60 22.94
CA GLU A 14 -21.86 -3.85 22.24
C GLU A 14 -21.86 -3.62 20.74
N GLY A 15 -21.00 -4.33 20.02
CA GLY A 15 -21.02 -4.37 18.59
C GLY A 15 -22.27 -5.09 18.09
N ARG A 16 -23.03 -4.45 17.19
CA ARG A 16 -24.10 -5.13 16.46
C ARG A 16 -23.57 -5.59 15.13
N VAL A 17 -23.54 -6.90 14.91
CA VAL A 17 -23.19 -7.49 13.62
C VAL A 17 -24.52 -7.87 12.95
N ASP A 18 -24.77 -7.33 11.78
CA ASP A 18 -25.87 -7.77 10.92
C ASP A 18 -25.46 -9.11 10.28
N PRO A 19 -26.16 -10.22 10.59
CA PRO A 19 -25.79 -11.54 10.05
C PRO A 19 -25.97 -11.65 8.53
N SER A 20 -26.65 -10.71 7.89
CA SER A 20 -26.78 -10.64 6.43
C SER A 20 -25.53 -10.08 5.74
N ILE A 21 -24.62 -9.46 6.49
CA ILE A 21 -23.39 -8.87 5.94
C ILE A 21 -22.30 -9.94 5.88
N ASP A 22 -21.75 -10.17 4.70
CA ASP A 22 -20.57 -11.01 4.52
C ASP A 22 -19.33 -10.35 5.13
N MET A 23 -18.94 -10.83 6.32
CA MET A 23 -17.75 -10.37 7.04
C MET A 23 -16.51 -11.22 6.76
N LYS A 24 -16.61 -12.24 5.89
CA LYS A 24 -15.53 -13.19 5.58
C LYS A 24 -14.81 -12.84 4.29
N THR A 25 -15.56 -12.52 3.24
CA THR A 25 -14.98 -12.12 1.97
C THR A 25 -14.40 -10.70 2.08
N PRO A 26 -13.14 -10.47 1.69
CA PRO A 26 -12.56 -9.13 1.69
C PRO A 26 -13.45 -8.14 0.93
N VAL A 27 -13.64 -6.94 1.48
CA VAL A 27 -14.54 -5.91 0.91
C VAL A 27 -14.18 -5.58 -0.54
N ARG A 28 -12.89 -5.53 -0.86
CA ARG A 28 -12.41 -5.32 -2.23
C ARG A 28 -12.94 -6.40 -3.19
N ASP A 29 -12.95 -7.64 -2.76
CA ASP A 29 -13.38 -8.77 -3.60
C ASP A 29 -14.90 -8.76 -3.76
N GLN A 30 -15.65 -8.39 -2.71
CA GLN A 30 -17.10 -8.18 -2.81
C GLN A 30 -17.44 -7.08 -3.83
N VAL A 31 -16.71 -5.96 -3.83
CA VAL A 31 -16.91 -4.88 -4.81
C VAL A 31 -16.51 -5.32 -6.22
N ASN A 32 -15.41 -6.05 -6.35
CA ASN A 32 -14.92 -6.57 -7.64
C ASN A 32 -15.84 -7.61 -8.27
N ALA A 33 -16.64 -8.29 -7.47
CA ALA A 33 -17.61 -9.29 -7.93
C ALA A 33 -18.93 -8.67 -8.45
N LEU A 34 -19.15 -7.37 -8.23
CA LEU A 34 -20.36 -6.69 -8.71
C LEU A 34 -20.35 -6.60 -10.25
N ASP A 35 -21.50 -6.85 -10.86
CA ASP A 35 -21.73 -6.46 -12.24
C ASP A 35 -21.82 -4.93 -12.35
N ALA A 36 -21.64 -4.40 -13.56
CA ALA A 36 -21.59 -2.95 -13.77
C ALA A 36 -22.89 -2.23 -13.42
N ALA A 37 -24.04 -2.86 -13.63
CA ALA A 37 -25.32 -2.24 -13.33
C ALA A 37 -25.52 -2.09 -11.82
N THR A 38 -25.25 -3.16 -11.06
CA THR A 38 -25.29 -3.14 -9.59
C THR A 38 -24.28 -2.15 -9.02
N PHE A 39 -23.05 -2.11 -9.57
CA PHE A 39 -22.03 -1.14 -9.15
C PHE A 39 -22.49 0.31 -9.38
N PHE A 40 -23.05 0.62 -10.56
CA PHE A 40 -23.51 1.97 -10.88
C PHE A 40 -24.75 2.38 -10.08
N ASP A 41 -25.64 1.43 -9.79
CA ASP A 41 -26.79 1.68 -8.94
C ASP A 41 -26.34 2.07 -7.52
N ARG A 42 -25.46 1.28 -6.91
CA ARG A 42 -24.87 1.58 -5.59
C ARG A 42 -24.14 2.91 -5.58
N LEU A 43 -23.32 3.18 -6.62
CA LEU A 43 -22.61 4.45 -6.76
C LEU A 43 -23.59 5.63 -6.79
N ALA A 44 -24.65 5.54 -7.60
CA ALA A 44 -25.64 6.60 -7.73
C ALA A 44 -26.34 6.88 -6.40
N MET A 45 -26.72 5.83 -5.66
CA MET A 45 -27.34 5.97 -4.34
C MET A 45 -26.39 6.57 -3.32
N LEU A 46 -25.15 6.11 -3.26
CA LEU A 46 -24.13 6.64 -2.34
C LEU A 46 -23.75 8.10 -2.64
N MET A 47 -23.79 8.53 -3.90
CA MET A 47 -23.56 9.94 -4.27
C MET A 47 -24.65 10.90 -3.75
N LYS A 48 -25.81 10.40 -3.34
CA LYS A 48 -26.84 11.22 -2.68
C LYS A 48 -26.39 11.63 -1.28
N GLU A 49 -25.85 10.69 -0.52
CA GLU A 49 -25.42 10.89 0.87
C GLU A 49 -24.01 11.47 0.95
N ASN A 50 -23.18 11.14 -0.04
CA ASN A 50 -21.79 11.59 -0.18
C ASN A 50 -21.63 12.36 -1.50
N PRO A 51 -22.12 13.59 -1.60
CA PRO A 51 -22.15 14.33 -2.85
C PRO A 51 -20.74 14.58 -3.40
N PRO A 52 -20.51 14.38 -4.71
CA PRO A 52 -19.25 14.67 -5.35
C PRO A 52 -18.83 16.13 -5.16
N SER A 53 -17.52 16.38 -5.11
CA SER A 53 -16.96 17.74 -5.06
C SER A 53 -17.46 18.57 -6.24
N ARG A 54 -17.68 19.88 -6.04
CA ARG A 54 -18.00 20.82 -7.12
C ARG A 54 -16.95 20.81 -8.23
N ARG A 55 -15.69 20.49 -7.93
CA ARG A 55 -14.59 20.36 -8.90
C ARG A 55 -14.80 19.19 -9.88
N ASP A 56 -15.61 18.20 -9.49
CA ASP A 56 -15.93 17.01 -10.26
C ASP A 56 -17.21 17.17 -11.12
N SER A 57 -17.79 18.37 -11.20
CA SER A 57 -19.03 18.63 -11.96
C SER A 57 -18.99 18.11 -13.42
N GLY A 58 -17.84 18.24 -14.08
CA GLY A 58 -17.67 17.76 -15.46
C GLY A 58 -17.77 16.24 -15.60
N ILE A 59 -17.18 15.46 -14.68
CA ILE A 59 -17.31 14.00 -14.72
C ILE A 59 -18.73 13.57 -14.29
N VAL A 60 -19.33 14.25 -13.31
CA VAL A 60 -20.69 13.98 -12.87
C VAL A 60 -21.68 14.23 -14.01
N GLN A 61 -21.47 15.27 -14.82
CA GLN A 61 -22.30 15.52 -16.01
C GLN A 61 -22.15 14.39 -17.05
N ARG A 62 -20.94 13.89 -17.27
CA ARG A 62 -20.71 12.71 -18.14
C ARG A 62 -21.37 11.45 -17.57
N MET A 63 -21.34 11.24 -16.26
CA MET A 63 -22.06 10.15 -15.61
C MET A 63 -23.56 10.23 -15.85
N ARG A 64 -24.13 11.43 -15.76
CA ARG A 64 -25.57 11.66 -16.05
C ARG A 64 -25.96 11.29 -17.49
N SER A 65 -25.09 11.56 -18.48
CA SER A 65 -25.37 11.21 -19.89
C SER A 65 -25.48 9.71 -20.16
N ILE A 66 -24.96 8.88 -19.25
CA ILE A 66 -25.09 7.42 -19.28
C ILE A 66 -26.04 6.87 -18.19
N GLY A 67 -26.84 7.74 -17.57
CA GLY A 67 -27.88 7.33 -16.62
C GLY A 67 -27.42 7.20 -15.17
N ILE A 68 -26.17 7.55 -14.82
CA ILE A 68 -25.71 7.54 -13.43
C ILE A 68 -26.01 8.92 -12.82
N VAL A 69 -27.08 9.01 -12.07
CA VAL A 69 -27.60 10.24 -11.47
C VAL A 69 -27.64 10.11 -9.95
N PRO A 70 -27.04 11.02 -9.17
CA PRO A 70 -27.06 10.95 -7.72
C PRO A 70 -28.47 10.78 -7.14
N GLY A 71 -28.68 9.73 -6.35
CA GLY A 71 -29.92 9.40 -5.70
C GLY A 71 -31.02 8.82 -6.61
N GLN A 72 -30.70 8.43 -7.84
CA GLN A 72 -31.63 7.75 -8.74
C GLN A 72 -31.11 6.34 -9.06
N PRO A 73 -32.00 5.33 -9.13
CA PRO A 73 -31.61 3.99 -9.55
C PRO A 73 -31.02 3.99 -10.96
N PHE A 74 -29.95 3.20 -11.15
CA PHE A 74 -29.37 3.02 -12.47
C PHE A 74 -30.19 2.03 -13.29
N ASP A 75 -30.72 2.49 -14.43
CA ASP A 75 -31.57 1.68 -15.31
C ASP A 75 -30.84 1.35 -16.62
N ARG A 76 -30.27 0.13 -16.70
CA ARG A 76 -29.58 -0.35 -17.91
C ARG A 76 -30.50 -0.39 -19.15
N THR A 77 -31.82 -0.46 -18.97
CA THR A 77 -32.74 -0.54 -20.10
C THR A 77 -32.75 0.73 -20.94
N LYS A 78 -32.45 1.88 -20.33
CA LYS A 78 -32.35 3.19 -20.97
C LYS A 78 -31.07 3.39 -21.80
N LEU A 79 -30.10 2.49 -21.68
CA LEU A 79 -28.86 2.56 -22.45
C LEU A 79 -29.10 2.18 -23.93
N GLY A 80 -28.37 2.83 -24.83
CA GLY A 80 -28.32 2.44 -26.23
C GLY A 80 -27.69 1.04 -26.43
N ARG A 81 -27.96 0.40 -27.56
CA ARG A 81 -27.50 -0.97 -27.88
C ARG A 81 -26.01 -1.14 -27.64
N HIS A 82 -25.19 -0.20 -28.11
CA HIS A 82 -23.73 -0.27 -27.98
C HIS A 82 -23.29 -0.21 -26.52
N ALA A 83 -23.84 0.68 -25.72
CA ALA A 83 -23.53 0.80 -24.31
C ALA A 83 -23.90 -0.46 -23.52
N LYS A 84 -25.06 -1.09 -23.84
CA LYS A 84 -25.47 -2.36 -23.24
C LYS A 84 -24.48 -3.49 -23.54
N ALA A 85 -23.96 -3.55 -24.78
CA ALA A 85 -23.06 -4.62 -25.21
C ALA A 85 -21.71 -4.61 -24.46
N ILE A 86 -21.23 -3.44 -24.02
CA ILE A 86 -19.96 -3.33 -23.29
C ILE A 86 -20.11 -3.43 -21.77
N LEU A 87 -21.34 -3.39 -21.25
CA LEU A 87 -21.59 -3.33 -19.81
C LEU A 87 -21.11 -4.59 -19.10
N ASP A 88 -21.27 -5.76 -19.71
CA ASP A 88 -20.94 -7.05 -19.11
C ASP A 88 -19.40 -7.25 -19.01
N ASP A 89 -18.63 -6.69 -19.93
CA ASP A 89 -17.15 -6.74 -19.92
C ASP A 89 -16.51 -5.55 -19.18
N LEU A 90 -17.31 -4.53 -18.84
CA LEU A 90 -16.81 -3.27 -18.26
C LEU A 90 -16.06 -3.46 -16.94
N PRO A 91 -16.51 -4.28 -15.96
CA PRO A 91 -15.79 -4.45 -14.69
C PRO A 91 -14.37 -4.97 -14.89
N LYS A 92 -14.17 -5.92 -15.80
CA LYS A 92 -12.85 -6.47 -16.13
C LYS A 92 -11.96 -5.38 -16.76
N ARG A 93 -12.46 -4.71 -17.80
CA ARG A 93 -11.72 -3.65 -18.49
C ARG A 93 -11.38 -2.47 -17.60
N ALA A 94 -12.31 -2.08 -16.72
CA ALA A 94 -12.08 -1.01 -15.74
C ALA A 94 -10.95 -1.39 -14.77
N ARG A 95 -10.93 -2.63 -14.28
CA ARG A 95 -9.88 -3.14 -13.40
C ARG A 95 -8.52 -3.16 -14.09
N GLU A 96 -8.46 -3.66 -15.32
CA GLU A 96 -7.23 -3.66 -16.12
C GLU A 96 -6.68 -2.24 -16.31
N ARG A 97 -7.56 -1.25 -16.60
CA ARG A 97 -7.17 0.14 -16.72
C ARG A 97 -6.68 0.72 -15.38
N ILE A 98 -7.40 0.46 -14.28
CA ILE A 98 -7.00 0.92 -12.94
C ILE A 98 -5.60 0.39 -12.60
N LEU A 99 -5.37 -0.91 -12.79
CA LEU A 99 -4.08 -1.53 -12.48
C LEU A 99 -2.97 -1.10 -13.44
N SER A 100 -3.28 -0.69 -14.67
CA SER A 100 -2.26 -0.20 -15.60
C SER A 100 -1.56 1.08 -15.14
N VAL A 101 -2.18 1.85 -14.23
CA VAL A 101 -1.59 3.08 -13.67
C VAL A 101 -0.25 2.80 -12.97
N SER A 102 -0.11 1.62 -12.34
CA SER A 102 1.15 1.25 -11.69
C SER A 102 2.33 1.06 -12.64
N LYS A 103 2.05 0.74 -13.92
CA LYS A 103 3.09 0.53 -14.93
C LYS A 103 3.78 1.82 -15.35
N ASP A 104 3.12 2.95 -15.14
CA ASP A 104 3.63 4.29 -15.45
C ASP A 104 4.36 4.92 -14.25
N MET A 105 4.53 4.16 -13.14
CA MET A 105 5.25 4.62 -11.97
C MET A 105 6.73 4.32 -12.11
N ASP A 106 7.55 5.36 -12.05
CA ASP A 106 9.00 5.22 -12.06
C ASP A 106 9.48 4.48 -10.81
N ALA A 107 10.40 3.54 -11.02
CA ALA A 107 11.14 2.91 -9.95
C ALA A 107 12.41 3.70 -9.64
N VAL A 108 12.64 3.98 -8.38
CA VAL A 108 13.87 4.61 -7.91
C VAL A 108 14.65 3.58 -7.08
N ASN A 109 15.76 3.06 -7.63
CA ASN A 109 16.58 2.03 -6.98
C ASN A 109 15.77 0.76 -6.59
N GLY A 110 14.77 0.36 -7.40
CA GLY A 110 13.88 -0.77 -7.11
C GLY A 110 12.66 -0.41 -6.23
N TRP A 111 12.54 0.84 -5.78
CA TRP A 111 11.41 1.30 -5.00
C TRP A 111 10.38 2.03 -5.86
N HIS A 112 9.11 1.66 -5.71
CA HIS A 112 7.96 2.31 -6.34
C HIS A 112 7.22 3.16 -5.30
N TYR A 113 7.08 4.45 -5.54
CA TYR A 113 6.31 5.35 -4.67
C TYR A 113 5.88 6.59 -5.43
N GLN A 114 4.93 7.31 -4.84
CA GLN A 114 4.42 8.55 -5.41
C GLN A 114 4.44 9.68 -4.40
N THR A 115 4.78 10.86 -4.87
CA THR A 115 4.84 12.08 -4.06
C THR A 115 3.71 13.06 -4.38
N ASN A 116 2.64 12.60 -5.08
CA ASN A 116 1.49 13.40 -5.46
C ASN A 116 0.14 12.82 -5.01
N LEU A 117 0.16 11.82 -4.12
CA LEU A 117 -1.05 11.22 -3.57
C LEU A 117 -1.84 12.24 -2.73
N GLY A 118 -3.15 12.03 -2.60
CA GLY A 118 -4.05 12.88 -1.83
C GLY A 118 -4.48 14.16 -2.55
N ARG A 119 -3.79 14.57 -3.64
CA ARG A 119 -4.12 15.78 -4.43
C ARG A 119 -4.30 15.44 -5.90
N TYR A 120 -5.26 14.60 -6.19
CA TYR A 120 -5.46 14.03 -7.53
C TYR A 120 -6.01 15.01 -8.56
N GLY A 121 -6.68 16.08 -8.13
CA GLY A 121 -7.36 16.98 -9.03
C GLY A 121 -8.33 16.23 -9.94
N ARG A 122 -8.14 16.33 -11.27
CA ARG A 122 -8.92 15.62 -12.28
C ARG A 122 -8.25 14.34 -12.80
N ASN A 123 -7.18 13.90 -12.18
CA ASN A 123 -6.56 12.62 -12.53
C ASN A 123 -7.40 11.48 -11.93
N TYR A 124 -8.49 11.12 -12.62
CA TYR A 124 -9.42 10.09 -12.15
C TYR A 124 -8.83 8.69 -12.19
N ASP A 125 -7.87 8.43 -13.07
CA ASP A 125 -7.18 7.14 -13.12
C ASP A 125 -6.33 6.94 -11.86
N LEU A 126 -5.57 7.94 -11.43
CA LEU A 126 -4.81 7.88 -10.18
C LEU A 126 -5.71 7.82 -8.95
N ARG A 127 -6.86 8.52 -8.95
CA ARG A 127 -7.87 8.43 -7.87
C ARG A 127 -8.41 7.01 -7.75
N ALA A 128 -8.78 6.40 -8.90
CA ALA A 128 -9.31 5.05 -8.94
C ALA A 128 -8.27 4.02 -8.51
N TYR A 129 -7.02 4.16 -9.00
CA TYR A 129 -5.90 3.32 -8.58
C TYR A 129 -5.68 3.39 -7.06
N THR A 130 -5.58 4.61 -6.52
CA THR A 130 -5.36 4.78 -5.07
C THR A 130 -6.53 4.25 -4.25
N ALA A 131 -7.78 4.44 -4.70
CA ALA A 131 -8.94 3.84 -4.04
C ALA A 131 -8.89 2.31 -4.04
N TYR A 132 -8.31 1.70 -5.08
CA TYR A 132 -8.20 0.26 -5.24
C TYR A 132 -7.08 -0.35 -4.38
N VAL A 133 -5.90 0.28 -4.33
CA VAL A 133 -4.69 -0.29 -3.69
C VAL A 133 -4.40 0.28 -2.31
N GLY A 134 -4.87 1.48 -2.00
CA GLY A 134 -4.52 2.19 -0.77
C GLY A 134 -5.53 3.30 -0.44
N LEU A 135 -6.81 2.91 -0.25
CA LEU A 135 -7.87 3.85 0.12
C LEU A 135 -7.48 4.64 1.37
N GLY A 136 -7.62 5.97 1.31
CA GLY A 136 -7.25 6.87 2.41
C GLY A 136 -5.75 7.22 2.44
N ALA A 137 -5.03 7.10 1.32
CA ALA A 137 -3.62 7.49 1.21
C ALA A 137 -3.42 8.95 1.68
N ASN A 138 -2.37 9.14 2.48
CA ASN A 138 -2.00 10.43 3.05
C ASN A 138 -1.47 11.40 1.99
N LEU A 139 -1.44 12.69 2.35
CA LEU A 139 -0.65 13.66 1.60
C LEU A 139 0.85 13.35 1.77
N PRO A 140 1.69 13.67 0.76
CA PRO A 140 3.13 13.41 0.85
C PRO A 140 3.80 14.11 2.03
N GLN A 141 3.25 15.23 2.49
CA GLN A 141 3.75 15.95 3.67
C GLN A 141 3.49 15.20 4.99
N ASP A 142 2.50 14.31 5.00
CA ASP A 142 2.14 13.50 6.17
C ASP A 142 2.85 12.16 6.15
N ALA A 143 2.83 11.46 4.99
CA ALA A 143 3.51 10.18 4.84
C ALA A 143 3.75 9.79 3.37
N ILE A 144 4.88 9.10 3.13
CA ILE A 144 5.22 8.47 1.85
C ILE A 144 5.54 6.99 2.11
N TYR A 145 5.15 6.13 1.17
CA TYR A 145 5.24 4.67 1.29
C TYR A 145 5.96 4.04 0.09
N PRO A 146 7.31 4.06 0.04
CA PRO A 146 8.06 3.32 -0.95
C PRO A 146 7.88 1.81 -0.78
N ILE A 147 7.56 1.11 -1.87
CA ILE A 147 7.39 -0.35 -1.91
C ILE A 147 8.42 -0.92 -2.88
N ALA A 148 9.12 -1.96 -2.47
CA ALA A 148 10.03 -2.73 -3.31
C ALA A 148 9.57 -4.18 -3.37
N SER A 149 9.29 -4.67 -4.57
CA SER A 149 9.13 -6.09 -4.92
C SER A 149 10.38 -6.66 -5.59
N ASP A 150 11.30 -5.76 -5.97
CA ASP A 150 12.51 -6.07 -6.70
C ASP A 150 13.71 -5.47 -5.96
N ASP A 151 14.88 -6.03 -6.21
CA ASP A 151 16.14 -5.48 -5.70
C ASP A 151 16.58 -4.24 -6.51
N GLY A 152 17.71 -3.63 -6.15
CA GLY A 152 18.24 -2.46 -6.83
C GLY A 152 18.67 -2.72 -8.30
N LEU A 153 18.68 -3.97 -8.74
CA LEU A 153 18.97 -4.39 -10.12
C LEU A 153 17.71 -4.81 -10.89
N GLY A 154 16.53 -4.76 -10.27
CA GLY A 154 15.25 -5.14 -10.87
C GLY A 154 14.98 -6.65 -10.85
N LEU A 155 15.65 -7.41 -9.96
CA LEU A 155 15.36 -8.82 -9.76
C LEU A 155 14.38 -8.97 -8.60
N GLN A 156 13.35 -9.78 -8.81
CA GLN A 156 12.32 -10.05 -7.79
C GLN A 156 12.92 -10.49 -6.46
N LEU A 157 12.47 -9.89 -5.37
CA LEU A 157 12.85 -10.27 -4.02
C LEU A 157 12.30 -11.66 -3.67
N ASP A 158 13.19 -12.54 -3.20
CA ASP A 158 12.87 -13.93 -2.90
C ASP A 158 13.71 -14.41 -1.70
N GLY A 159 13.06 -15.05 -0.74
CA GLY A 159 13.70 -15.50 0.50
C GLY A 159 14.73 -16.61 0.36
N LEU A 160 14.90 -17.20 -0.82
CA LEU A 160 16.02 -18.06 -1.15
C LEU A 160 17.37 -17.29 -1.26
N ARG A 161 17.31 -15.95 -1.21
CA ARG A 161 18.48 -15.08 -1.26
C ARG A 161 18.55 -14.22 -0.01
N ASN A 162 19.77 -13.80 0.31
CA ASN A 162 20.02 -12.85 1.40
C ASN A 162 20.19 -11.46 0.82
N TYR A 163 19.62 -10.46 1.50
CA TYR A 163 19.70 -9.06 1.05
C TYR A 163 20.14 -8.15 2.19
N VAL A 164 20.67 -6.99 1.78
CA VAL A 164 21.01 -5.90 2.69
C VAL A 164 20.42 -4.61 2.14
N LEU A 165 19.69 -3.90 2.98
CA LEU A 165 19.31 -2.51 2.77
C LEU A 165 20.30 -1.66 3.58
N HIS A 166 21.20 -0.98 2.88
CA HIS A 166 22.27 -0.19 3.46
C HIS A 166 21.97 1.30 3.40
N PHE A 167 22.11 1.98 4.52
CA PHE A 167 22.08 3.43 4.61
C PHE A 167 23.45 3.94 5.00
N ASP A 168 24.08 4.74 4.16
CA ASP A 168 25.32 5.44 4.49
C ASP A 168 25.14 6.33 5.73
N LYS A 169 26.23 6.71 6.38
CA LYS A 169 26.19 7.63 7.52
C LYS A 169 25.44 8.91 7.16
N GLY A 170 24.39 9.21 7.93
CA GLY A 170 23.57 10.40 7.72
C GLY A 170 22.60 10.33 6.54
N GLN A 171 22.50 9.17 5.85
CA GLN A 171 21.60 8.96 4.72
C GLN A 171 20.35 8.13 5.08
N GLN A 172 20.10 7.92 6.37
CA GLN A 172 18.81 7.36 6.80
C GLN A 172 17.66 8.27 6.34
N PRO A 173 16.42 7.74 6.20
CA PRO A 173 15.30 8.54 5.74
C PRO A 173 15.14 9.85 6.52
N PRO A 174 15.22 11.03 5.87
CA PRO A 174 15.07 12.32 6.55
C PRO A 174 13.59 12.59 6.82
N VAL A 175 13.17 12.28 8.02
CA VAL A 175 11.80 12.44 8.50
C VAL A 175 11.78 13.13 9.86
N LYS A 176 10.75 13.94 10.13
CA LYS A 176 10.52 14.57 11.44
C LYS A 176 9.72 13.69 12.39
N GLY A 177 8.97 12.74 11.84
CA GLY A 177 8.24 11.76 12.61
C GLY A 177 9.10 10.51 12.87
N PHE A 178 8.78 9.43 12.20
CA PHE A 178 9.54 8.19 12.25
C PHE A 178 9.54 7.50 10.89
N TRP A 179 10.45 6.54 10.73
CA TRP A 179 10.44 5.66 9.58
C TRP A 179 10.51 4.18 10.01
N SER A 180 10.06 3.32 9.13
CA SER A 180 10.17 1.87 9.29
C SER A 180 10.32 1.17 7.96
N VAL A 181 10.84 -0.06 8.00
CA VAL A 181 10.84 -1.01 6.88
C VAL A 181 10.08 -2.24 7.34
N THR A 182 9.02 -2.58 6.62
CA THR A 182 8.09 -3.66 7.00
C THR A 182 8.08 -4.74 5.93
N MET A 183 8.08 -6.00 6.38
CA MET A 183 8.00 -7.21 5.55
C MET A 183 6.55 -7.59 5.26
N TYR A 184 6.26 -7.95 4.00
CA TYR A 184 4.98 -8.48 3.56
C TYR A 184 5.15 -9.64 2.57
N ASP A 185 4.17 -10.52 2.54
CA ASP A 185 3.98 -11.43 1.41
C ASP A 185 3.46 -10.67 0.17
N PRO A 186 3.38 -11.31 -1.00
CA PRO A 186 2.86 -10.67 -2.23
C PRO A 186 1.41 -10.17 -2.12
N GLU A 187 0.63 -10.70 -1.19
CA GLU A 187 -0.76 -10.32 -0.90
C GLU A 187 -0.89 -9.19 0.12
N TYR A 188 0.24 -8.62 0.60
CA TYR A 188 0.32 -7.56 1.61
C TYR A 188 -0.07 -7.99 3.03
N TYR A 189 0.08 -9.27 3.39
CA TYR A 189 -0.06 -9.75 4.76
C TYR A 189 1.28 -9.87 5.46
N PHE A 190 1.25 -9.80 6.78
CA PHE A 190 2.43 -10.06 7.59
C PHE A 190 2.84 -11.52 7.53
N VAL A 191 4.14 -11.75 7.38
CA VAL A 191 4.70 -13.10 7.34
C VAL A 191 5.05 -13.56 8.75
N PRO A 192 4.41 -14.61 9.30
CA PRO A 192 4.79 -15.17 10.60
C PRO A 192 6.27 -15.55 10.63
N ASN A 193 6.96 -15.21 11.73
CA ASN A 193 8.38 -15.51 11.89
C ASN A 193 8.73 -15.75 13.36
N PRO A 194 9.87 -16.42 13.67
CA PRO A 194 10.22 -16.81 15.04
C PRO A 194 10.40 -15.66 16.02
N LEU A 195 10.64 -14.44 15.53
CA LEU A 195 10.83 -13.26 16.37
C LEU A 195 9.55 -12.43 16.56
N ASN A 196 8.44 -12.78 15.89
CA ASN A 196 7.26 -11.91 15.75
C ASN A 196 7.64 -10.48 15.33
N ARG A 197 8.71 -10.37 14.52
CA ARG A 197 9.23 -9.10 14.04
C ARG A 197 8.81 -8.89 12.60
N TYR A 198 7.92 -7.95 12.39
CA TYR A 198 7.36 -7.63 11.08
C TYR A 198 7.97 -6.37 10.48
N GLN A 199 8.69 -5.58 11.30
CA GLN A 199 9.32 -4.34 10.87
C GLN A 199 10.62 -4.06 11.63
N ILE A 200 11.46 -3.23 11.01
CA ILE A 200 12.57 -2.53 11.66
C ILE A 200 12.23 -1.04 11.69
N SER A 201 12.28 -0.44 12.88
CA SER A 201 12.09 0.99 13.09
C SER A 201 13.03 1.46 14.19
N PRO A 202 14.04 2.29 13.91
CA PRO A 202 15.03 2.72 14.91
C PRO A 202 14.43 3.45 16.11
N THR A 203 13.27 4.08 15.93
CA THR A 203 12.54 4.77 17.01
C THR A 203 11.74 3.83 17.92
N GLN A 204 11.41 2.64 17.45
CA GLN A 204 10.59 1.65 18.18
C GLN A 204 11.41 0.47 18.71
N SER A 205 12.50 0.13 18.01
CA SER A 205 13.36 -1.00 18.37
C SER A 205 14.81 -0.62 18.14
N PRO A 206 15.69 -0.81 19.13
CA PRO A 206 17.11 -0.48 18.99
C PRO A 206 17.73 -1.25 17.83
N VAL A 207 18.34 -0.53 16.90
CA VAL A 207 19.19 -1.07 15.84
C VAL A 207 20.66 -0.90 16.22
N THR A 208 21.52 -1.70 15.62
CA THR A 208 22.99 -1.55 15.80
C THR A 208 23.54 -0.83 14.58
N MET A 209 24.16 0.32 14.80
CA MET A 209 24.89 1.06 13.76
C MET A 209 26.25 0.40 13.51
N ASN A 210 26.71 0.48 12.28
CA ASN A 210 28.07 0.10 11.94
C ASN A 210 29.10 1.07 12.56
N LYS A 211 30.36 0.68 12.64
CA LYS A 211 31.43 1.48 13.26
C LYS A 211 31.66 2.84 12.58
N ASP A 212 31.35 2.93 11.29
CA ASP A 212 31.44 4.17 10.50
C ASP A 212 30.18 5.05 10.60
N GLY A 213 29.14 4.59 11.31
CA GLY A 213 27.89 5.28 11.50
C GLY A 213 26.84 5.00 10.39
N SER A 214 27.13 4.09 9.48
CA SER A 214 26.14 3.55 8.53
C SER A 214 25.19 2.55 9.21
N LEU A 215 24.12 2.16 8.53
CA LEU A 215 23.11 1.20 9.03
C LEU A 215 22.84 0.14 7.99
N ASP A 216 22.98 -1.13 8.39
CA ASP A 216 22.55 -2.28 7.60
C ASP A 216 21.26 -2.88 8.17
N ILE A 217 20.27 -3.14 7.31
CA ILE A 217 19.11 -3.98 7.60
C ILE A 217 19.28 -5.26 6.79
N TYR A 218 19.35 -6.40 7.49
CA TYR A 218 19.50 -7.72 6.89
C TYR A 218 18.10 -8.28 6.59
N ILE A 219 17.81 -8.56 5.33
CA ILE A 219 16.52 -9.07 4.87
C ILE A 219 16.77 -10.46 4.31
N GLN A 220 16.39 -11.50 5.04
CA GLN A 220 16.62 -12.89 4.68
C GLN A 220 15.75 -13.85 5.50
N HIS A 221 15.59 -15.08 5.01
CA HIS A 221 14.79 -16.09 5.70
C HIS A 221 15.49 -16.62 6.95
N ASP A 222 16.74 -17.02 6.82
CA ASP A 222 17.52 -17.61 7.91
C ASP A 222 18.13 -16.53 8.82
N ASN A 223 18.35 -16.90 10.08
CA ASN A 223 18.99 -16.04 11.07
C ASN A 223 20.40 -15.65 10.62
N PRO A 224 20.72 -14.35 10.47
CA PRO A 224 22.04 -13.89 10.00
C PRO A 224 23.18 -14.03 11.03
N GLY A 225 22.87 -14.52 12.22
CA GLY A 225 23.84 -14.65 13.32
C GLY A 225 23.66 -13.60 14.43
N ALA A 226 24.28 -13.86 15.58
CA ALA A 226 24.08 -13.08 16.81
C ALA A 226 24.40 -11.58 16.64
N ASP A 227 25.45 -11.25 15.87
CA ASP A 227 25.89 -9.87 15.67
C ASP A 227 24.93 -9.05 14.80
N LYS A 228 24.12 -9.73 13.95
CA LYS A 228 23.22 -9.10 12.97
C LYS A 228 21.74 -9.18 13.34
N VAL A 229 21.39 -10.03 14.29
CA VAL A 229 19.99 -10.34 14.64
C VAL A 229 19.18 -9.11 15.05
N LYS A 230 19.80 -8.08 15.62
CA LYS A 230 19.11 -6.84 16.00
C LYS A 230 18.56 -6.09 14.78
N ASN A 231 19.28 -6.16 13.66
CA ASN A 231 18.95 -5.49 12.41
C ASN A 231 18.33 -6.46 11.38
N TRP A 232 17.96 -7.66 11.79
CA TRP A 232 17.38 -8.65 10.91
C TRP A 232 15.87 -8.46 10.77
N LEU A 233 15.40 -8.31 9.54
CA LEU A 233 14.00 -8.36 9.15
C LEU A 233 13.75 -9.72 8.49
N PRO A 234 13.11 -10.67 9.20
CA PRO A 234 12.86 -12.01 8.67
C PRO A 234 11.98 -11.99 7.43
N ALA A 235 12.43 -12.67 6.36
CA ALA A 235 11.68 -12.84 5.12
C ALA A 235 11.04 -14.25 5.06
N PRO A 236 9.96 -14.46 4.28
CA PRO A 236 9.47 -15.81 3.96
C PRO A 236 10.49 -16.56 3.11
N SER A 237 10.28 -17.86 2.89
CA SER A 237 11.14 -18.67 2.01
C SER A 237 10.87 -18.42 0.51
N GLY A 238 9.78 -17.76 0.15
CA GLY A 238 9.39 -17.43 -1.22
C GLY A 238 9.45 -15.93 -1.49
N SER A 239 8.73 -15.51 -2.52
CA SER A 239 8.64 -14.09 -2.92
C SER A 239 8.07 -13.22 -1.80
N PHE A 240 8.57 -12.01 -1.72
CA PHE A 240 8.12 -11.03 -0.73
C PHE A 240 8.21 -9.60 -1.28
N LEU A 241 7.63 -8.67 -0.55
CA LEU A 241 7.83 -7.24 -0.76
C LEU A 241 8.16 -6.55 0.56
N VAL A 242 8.83 -5.41 0.43
CA VAL A 242 9.19 -4.56 1.57
C VAL A 242 8.54 -3.20 1.39
N MET A 243 7.90 -2.70 2.43
CA MET A 243 7.34 -1.35 2.44
C MET A 243 8.11 -0.49 3.42
N MET A 244 8.69 0.60 2.92
CA MET A 244 9.21 1.65 3.77
C MET A 244 8.08 2.62 4.13
N ARG A 245 8.03 3.08 5.36
CA ARG A 245 7.11 4.11 5.82
C ARG A 245 7.89 5.32 6.29
N LEU A 246 7.58 6.48 5.72
CA LEU A 246 8.24 7.75 5.99
C LEU A 246 7.19 8.72 6.50
N TYR A 247 7.09 8.90 7.81
CA TYR A 247 6.10 9.79 8.42
C TYR A 247 6.68 11.17 8.69
N TRP A 248 5.96 12.20 8.25
CA TRP A 248 6.39 13.59 8.27
C TRP A 248 7.75 13.77 7.59
N PRO A 249 7.85 13.36 6.31
CA PRO A 249 9.11 13.43 5.59
C PRO A 249 9.54 14.86 5.33
N ASP A 250 10.85 15.09 5.26
CA ASP A 250 11.41 16.36 4.84
C ASP A 250 11.15 16.62 3.35
N SER A 251 11.30 17.87 2.93
CA SER A 251 11.12 18.28 1.53
C SER A 251 11.99 17.47 0.56
N SER A 252 13.20 17.08 0.98
CA SER A 252 14.13 16.29 0.18
C SER A 252 13.60 14.92 -0.25
N VAL A 253 12.70 14.31 0.55
CA VAL A 253 12.00 13.08 0.16
C VAL A 253 10.91 13.37 -0.87
N ILE A 254 10.19 14.50 -0.68
CA ILE A 254 9.05 14.87 -1.53
C ILE A 254 9.51 15.33 -2.91
N ASP A 255 10.59 16.09 -2.99
CA ASP A 255 11.15 16.61 -4.25
C ASP A 255 12.12 15.64 -4.94
N GLY A 256 12.43 14.48 -4.28
CA GLY A 256 13.29 13.43 -4.82
C GLY A 256 14.78 13.70 -4.74
N THR A 257 15.21 14.72 -4.00
CA THR A 257 16.64 14.98 -3.71
C THR A 257 17.23 13.84 -2.88
N TRP A 258 16.51 13.39 -1.84
CA TRP A 258 16.80 12.14 -1.16
C TRP A 258 16.08 10.99 -1.86
N LYS A 259 16.81 9.89 -2.06
CA LYS A 259 16.26 8.67 -2.66
C LYS A 259 16.53 7.47 -1.76
N PRO A 260 15.59 6.54 -1.60
CA PRO A 260 15.86 5.33 -0.86
C PRO A 260 16.97 4.51 -1.54
N PRO A 261 17.93 3.96 -0.77
CA PRO A 261 18.95 3.10 -1.35
C PRO A 261 18.33 1.80 -1.86
N GLY A 262 18.92 1.23 -2.91
CA GLY A 262 18.48 -0.06 -3.45
C GLY A 262 18.76 -1.21 -2.48
N ILE A 263 17.85 -2.15 -2.41
CA ILE A 263 18.06 -3.43 -1.73
C ILE A 263 19.09 -4.21 -2.56
N ARG A 264 20.16 -4.66 -1.93
CA ARG A 264 21.25 -5.37 -2.62
C ARG A 264 21.32 -6.81 -2.14
N GLN A 265 21.61 -7.72 -3.04
CA GLN A 265 21.90 -9.10 -2.68
C GLN A 265 23.15 -9.15 -1.81
N GLY A 266 23.04 -9.72 -0.63
CA GLY A 266 24.15 -9.95 0.28
C GLY A 266 24.99 -11.16 -0.13
N ALA A 267 26.20 -11.27 0.39
CA ALA A 267 27.01 -12.48 0.19
C ALA A 267 26.27 -13.69 0.77
N THR A 268 26.14 -14.75 -0.02
CA THR A 268 25.58 -16.03 0.43
C THR A 268 26.54 -16.58 1.50
N THR A 269 26.08 -16.66 2.75
CA THR A 269 26.83 -17.40 3.76
C THR A 269 26.63 -18.88 3.40
N THR A 270 27.56 -19.45 2.65
CA THR A 270 27.66 -20.91 2.55
C THR A 270 27.89 -21.41 3.97
N ALA A 271 26.87 -22.11 4.53
CA ALA A 271 27.07 -22.86 5.75
C ALA A 271 28.21 -23.83 5.47
N SER A 272 29.40 -23.52 6.00
CA SER A 272 30.51 -24.48 6.04
C SER A 272 30.05 -25.60 6.96
N GLY A 273 29.69 -26.72 6.35
CA GLY A 273 29.37 -27.94 7.05
C GLY A 273 30.57 -28.33 7.95
N ARG A 274 30.24 -28.58 9.19
CA ARG A 274 31.00 -29.53 10.04
C ARG A 274 29.99 -30.41 10.72
#